data_010a78e8990f39c90daf8faffbf277b2
#
_entry.id   010a78e8990f39c90daf8faffbf277b2
#
_cell.length_a   1.000
_cell.length_b   1.000
_cell.length_c   1.000
_cell.angle_alpha   90.00
_cell.angle_beta   90.00
_cell.angle_gamma   90.00
#
_symmetry.space_group_name_H-M   'P 1'
#
loop_
_entity.id
_entity.type
_entity.pdbx_description
1 polymer ?
#
loop_
_entity_poly.entity_id
_entity_poly.type
_entity_poly.pdbx_seq_one_letter_code
_entity_poly.pdbx_strand_id
1 'polypeptide(L)'
;SVDDYVGPDNVVRFIDAFVDGLDLATAGFGRVQPKATGRPGYDPADLLKLYIYGYLNRVRSSRRLEAEARRNVEAICLLRRLTHDFKTIAAFRRDNRTAFRQVFREFVVLCRELDLFGRELIAVDGTRIKAVNNRERNFTKAKLAKAMAESDERLTRYL
;
A
#
# COMPACT_ATOMS: atom_id res chain seq x y z
N SER A 1 18.54 -0.60 -18.62
CA SER A 1 18.09 -0.10 -17.31
C SER A 1 17.11 -1.09 -16.69
N VAL A 2 16.92 -1.06 -15.36
CA VAL A 2 15.84 -1.83 -14.71
C VAL A 2 14.48 -1.32 -15.16
N ASP A 3 14.39 -0.05 -15.50
CA ASP A 3 13.18 0.59 -16.03
C ASP A 3 12.70 -0.02 -17.34
N ASP A 4 13.59 -0.63 -18.12
CA ASP A 4 13.26 -1.26 -19.42
C ASP A 4 12.42 -2.56 -19.22
N TYR A 5 12.48 -3.14 -18.02
CA TYR A 5 11.75 -4.35 -17.66
C TYR A 5 10.40 -4.09 -17.00
N VAL A 6 10.12 -2.82 -16.64
CA VAL A 6 8.87 -2.41 -16.00
C VAL A 6 8.12 -1.46 -16.93
N GLY A 7 7.11 -1.99 -17.61
CA GLY A 7 6.32 -1.24 -18.58
C GLY A 7 5.66 0.02 -17.99
N PRO A 8 5.20 0.95 -18.84
CA PRO A 8 4.56 2.19 -18.38
C PRO A 8 3.26 1.93 -17.61
N ASP A 9 2.53 0.87 -17.97
CA ASP A 9 1.24 0.51 -17.34
C ASP A 9 1.39 -0.38 -16.11
N ASN A 10 2.63 -0.63 -15.65
CA ASN A 10 2.86 -1.47 -14.48
C ASN A 10 2.40 -0.76 -13.20
N VAL A 11 1.76 -1.52 -12.32
CA VAL A 11 1.19 -1.01 -11.06
C VAL A 11 2.21 -0.32 -10.16
N VAL A 12 3.51 -0.65 -10.27
CA VAL A 12 4.53 0.03 -9.47
C VAL A 12 4.75 1.48 -9.89
N ARG A 13 4.47 1.85 -11.15
CA ARG A 13 4.48 3.24 -11.61
C ARG A 13 3.36 4.05 -10.93
N PHE A 14 2.19 3.42 -10.78
CA PHE A 14 1.09 4.03 -10.05
C PHE A 14 1.41 4.21 -8.56
N ILE A 15 2.04 3.21 -7.92
CA ILE A 15 2.49 3.31 -6.53
C ILE A 15 3.48 4.47 -6.37
N ASP A 16 4.46 4.57 -7.28
CA ASP A 16 5.47 5.62 -7.28
C ASP A 16 4.83 7.00 -7.36
N ALA A 17 3.99 7.23 -8.37
CA ALA A 17 3.26 8.48 -8.56
C ALA A 17 2.34 8.83 -7.38
N PHE A 18 1.63 7.85 -6.82
CA PHE A 18 0.75 8.05 -5.68
C PHE A 18 1.53 8.54 -4.46
N VAL A 19 2.62 7.86 -4.10
CA VAL A 19 3.41 8.21 -2.90
C VAL A 19 4.15 9.52 -3.10
N ASP A 20 4.68 9.77 -4.29
CA ASP A 20 5.38 11.05 -4.59
C ASP A 20 4.42 12.24 -4.57
N GLY A 21 3.11 12.03 -4.78
CA GLY A 21 2.07 13.04 -4.63
C GLY A 21 1.62 13.31 -3.21
N LEU A 22 2.06 12.53 -2.22
CA LEU A 22 1.65 12.69 -0.82
C LEU A 22 2.54 13.69 -0.07
N ASP A 23 1.94 14.54 0.75
CA ASP A 23 2.65 15.24 1.81
C ASP A 23 2.76 14.33 3.05
N LEU A 24 3.88 13.61 3.14
CA LEU A 24 4.11 12.65 4.22
C LEU A 24 4.20 13.32 5.59
N ALA A 25 4.63 14.59 5.67
CA ALA A 25 4.68 15.33 6.93
C ALA A 25 3.27 15.60 7.45
N THR A 26 2.39 16.12 6.59
CA THR A 26 0.97 16.36 6.90
C THR A 26 0.22 15.04 7.15
N ALA A 27 0.57 13.96 6.47
CA ALA A 27 0.03 12.61 6.74
C ALA A 27 0.48 12.04 8.09
N GLY A 28 1.42 12.68 8.80
CA GLY A 28 1.86 12.32 10.13
C GLY A 28 2.97 11.27 10.18
N PHE A 29 3.72 11.08 9.09
CA PHE A 29 4.90 10.22 9.11
C PHE A 29 6.05 10.90 9.85
N GLY A 30 6.68 10.15 10.77
CA GLY A 30 7.90 10.60 11.43
C GLY A 30 9.12 10.52 10.51
N ARG A 31 10.14 11.33 10.82
CA ARG A 31 11.44 11.32 10.12
C ARG A 31 11.41 11.71 8.64
N VAL A 32 10.41 12.47 8.22
CA VAL A 32 10.33 13.03 6.86
C VAL A 32 11.49 14.00 6.61
N GLN A 33 11.90 14.76 7.64
CA GLN A 33 13.06 15.63 7.55
C GLN A 33 14.32 14.94 8.08
N PRO A 34 15.43 14.96 7.31
CA PRO A 34 16.71 14.44 7.77
C PRO A 34 17.17 15.15 9.04
N LYS A 35 17.77 14.43 9.97
CA LYS A 35 18.44 15.04 11.10
C LYS A 35 19.67 15.81 10.63
N ALA A 36 19.96 16.94 11.27
CA ALA A 36 21.13 17.78 10.96
C ALA A 36 22.48 17.06 11.16
N THR A 37 22.52 16.02 11.96
CA THR A 37 23.73 15.25 12.27
C THR A 37 23.45 13.76 12.31
N GLY A 38 24.44 12.94 11.95
CA GLY A 38 24.36 11.49 11.94
C GLY A 38 24.12 10.90 10.54
N ARG A 39 24.04 9.55 10.48
CA ARG A 39 23.71 8.85 9.23
C ARG A 39 22.30 9.24 8.78
N PRO A 40 22.10 9.66 7.51
CA PRO A 40 20.78 9.93 6.99
C PRO A 40 19.86 8.75 7.24
N GLY A 41 18.65 9.02 7.75
CA GLY A 41 17.62 8.00 7.85
C GLY A 41 17.15 7.57 6.45
N TYR A 42 16.51 6.43 6.39
CA TYR A 42 15.84 6.01 5.16
C TYR A 42 14.66 6.96 4.87
N ASP A 43 14.46 7.24 3.58
CA ASP A 43 13.31 8.02 3.13
C ASP A 43 12.01 7.30 3.50
N PRO A 44 11.09 7.93 4.23
CA PRO A 44 9.78 7.37 4.51
C PRO A 44 8.98 7.01 3.26
N ALA A 45 9.18 7.75 2.16
CA ALA A 45 8.52 7.47 0.88
C ALA A 45 8.88 6.08 0.35
N ASP A 46 10.17 5.71 0.36
CA ASP A 46 10.62 4.41 -0.13
C ASP A 46 10.03 3.27 0.69
N LEU A 47 10.00 3.42 2.02
CA LEU A 47 9.41 2.42 2.90
C LEU A 47 7.89 2.31 2.72
N LEU A 48 7.20 3.42 2.49
CA LEU A 48 5.76 3.43 2.21
C LEU A 48 5.46 2.76 0.87
N LYS A 49 6.23 3.07 -0.19
CA LYS A 49 6.14 2.42 -1.51
C LYS A 49 6.28 0.90 -1.37
N LEU A 50 7.26 0.43 -0.61
CA LEU A 50 7.48 -0.98 -0.36
C LEU A 50 6.30 -1.65 0.37
N TYR A 51 5.67 -0.97 1.31
CA TYR A 51 4.50 -1.50 2.00
C TYR A 51 3.25 -1.56 1.11
N ILE A 52 3.01 -0.55 0.27
CA ILE A 52 1.90 -0.56 -0.69
C ILE A 52 2.11 -1.69 -1.70
N TYR A 53 3.34 -1.85 -2.23
CA TYR A 53 3.71 -2.99 -3.06
C TYR A 53 3.40 -4.33 -2.36
N GLY A 54 3.81 -4.46 -1.11
CA GLY A 54 3.55 -5.66 -0.32
C GLY A 54 2.07 -5.93 -0.10
N TYR A 55 1.27 -4.89 0.11
CA TYR A 55 -0.18 -5.02 0.23
C TYR A 55 -0.81 -5.58 -1.04
N LEU A 56 -0.50 -5.02 -2.19
CA LEU A 56 -1.02 -5.47 -3.48
C LEU A 56 -0.59 -6.90 -3.82
N ASN A 57 0.67 -7.24 -3.52
CA ASN A 57 1.24 -8.56 -3.78
C ASN A 57 1.04 -9.57 -2.63
N ARG A 58 0.23 -9.24 -1.61
CA ARG A 58 -0.05 -10.09 -0.44
C ARG A 58 1.21 -10.51 0.34
N VAL A 59 2.26 -9.69 0.29
CA VAL A 59 3.50 -9.89 1.04
C VAL A 59 3.39 -9.18 2.39
N ARG A 60 3.13 -9.94 3.47
CA ARG A 60 2.82 -9.39 4.81
C ARG A 60 4.02 -9.34 5.76
N SER A 61 5.09 -10.06 5.46
CA SER A 61 6.26 -10.18 6.33
C SER A 61 7.35 -9.19 5.94
N SER A 62 7.91 -8.45 6.91
CA SER A 62 9.02 -7.53 6.67
C SER A 62 10.27 -8.23 6.11
N ARG A 63 10.52 -9.49 6.52
CA ARG A 63 11.60 -10.31 5.94
C ARG A 63 11.34 -10.67 4.47
N ARG A 64 10.09 -10.95 4.12
CA ARG A 64 9.72 -11.19 2.73
C ARG A 64 9.78 -9.91 1.90
N LEU A 65 9.38 -8.76 2.45
CA LEU A 65 9.52 -7.46 1.79
C LEU A 65 11.00 -7.14 1.51
N GLU A 66 11.90 -7.38 2.48
CA GLU A 66 13.33 -7.26 2.25
C GLU A 66 13.81 -8.18 1.11
N ALA A 67 13.35 -9.44 1.09
CA ALA A 67 13.71 -10.38 0.02
C ALA A 67 13.17 -9.92 -1.34
N GLU A 68 11.92 -9.41 -1.42
CA GLU A 68 11.36 -8.84 -2.66
C GLU A 68 12.17 -7.63 -3.15
N ALA A 69 12.54 -6.71 -2.26
CA ALA A 69 13.36 -5.55 -2.60
C ALA A 69 14.74 -5.92 -3.19
N ARG A 70 15.22 -7.13 -2.92
CA ARG A 70 16.51 -7.63 -3.45
C ARG A 70 16.42 -8.42 -4.74
N ARG A 71 15.29 -9.07 -5.02
CA ARG A 71 15.16 -10.05 -6.10
C ARG A 71 14.08 -9.74 -7.12
N ASN A 72 13.06 -8.99 -6.74
CA ASN A 72 11.95 -8.71 -7.63
C ASN A 72 12.22 -7.41 -8.41
N VAL A 73 12.17 -7.50 -9.74
CA VAL A 73 12.49 -6.39 -10.64
C VAL A 73 11.58 -5.18 -10.40
N GLU A 74 10.29 -5.41 -10.14
CA GLU A 74 9.33 -4.35 -9.85
C GLU A 74 9.67 -3.61 -8.55
N ALA A 75 9.96 -4.36 -7.47
CA ALA A 75 10.37 -3.76 -6.20
C ALA A 75 11.72 -3.05 -6.30
N ILE A 76 12.68 -3.61 -7.06
CA ILE A 76 13.99 -2.99 -7.33
C ILE A 76 13.82 -1.67 -8.10
N CYS A 77 12.94 -1.64 -9.11
CA CYS A 77 12.60 -0.44 -9.86
C CYS A 77 11.97 0.62 -8.94
N LEU A 78 10.92 0.24 -8.21
CA LEU A 78 10.16 1.10 -7.29
C LEU A 78 11.05 1.77 -6.24
N LEU A 79 12.02 1.04 -5.70
CA LEU A 79 12.93 1.50 -4.66
C LEU A 79 14.26 2.06 -5.22
N ARG A 80 14.38 2.22 -6.53
CA ARG A 80 15.61 2.74 -7.18
C ARG A 80 16.87 1.98 -6.75
N ARG A 81 16.75 0.65 -6.59
CA ARG A 81 17.79 -0.29 -6.10
C ARG A 81 18.18 -0.09 -4.63
N LEU A 82 17.43 0.69 -3.86
CA LEU A 82 17.64 0.79 -2.42
C LEU A 82 17.08 -0.48 -1.73
N THR A 83 17.83 -0.99 -0.79
CA THR A 83 17.41 -2.14 0.02
C THR A 83 17.37 -1.74 1.49
N HIS A 84 16.27 -2.07 2.14
CA HIS A 84 16.04 -1.81 3.55
C HIS A 84 16.07 -3.14 4.31
N ASP A 85 16.72 -3.18 5.45
CA ASP A 85 16.70 -4.37 6.31
C ASP A 85 15.31 -4.56 6.95
N PHE A 86 14.97 -5.81 7.25
CA PHE A 86 13.65 -6.16 7.78
C PHE A 86 13.32 -5.49 9.13
N LYS A 87 14.34 -5.15 9.93
CA LYS A 87 14.13 -4.46 11.22
C LYS A 87 13.70 -3.02 10.98
N THR A 88 14.34 -2.33 10.04
CA THR A 88 13.97 -0.98 9.60
C THR A 88 12.55 -0.95 9.03
N ILE A 89 12.23 -1.91 8.15
CA ILE A 89 10.88 -2.07 7.59
C ILE A 89 9.85 -2.24 8.71
N ALA A 90 10.08 -3.16 9.66
CA ALA A 90 9.17 -3.41 10.76
C ALA A 90 9.04 -2.22 11.72
N ALA A 91 10.15 -1.54 12.04
CA ALA A 91 10.15 -0.36 12.90
C ALA A 91 9.35 0.79 12.28
N PHE A 92 9.55 1.05 10.98
CA PHE A 92 8.81 2.10 10.26
C PHE A 92 7.29 1.91 10.38
N ARG A 93 6.78 0.70 10.17
CA ARG A 93 5.36 0.38 10.32
C ARG A 93 4.87 0.58 11.76
N ARG A 94 5.65 0.09 12.74
CA ARG A 94 5.31 0.20 14.15
C ARG A 94 5.20 1.66 14.60
N ASP A 95 6.15 2.48 14.15
CA ASP A 95 6.29 3.86 14.59
C ASP A 95 5.29 4.80 13.91
N ASN A 96 4.73 4.42 12.76
CA ASN A 96 3.84 5.25 11.94
C ASN A 96 2.43 4.66 11.73
N ARG A 97 1.91 3.87 12.67
CA ARG A 97 0.64 3.13 12.50
C ARG A 97 -0.55 3.99 12.08
N THR A 98 -0.70 5.16 12.66
CA THR A 98 -1.84 6.06 12.36
C THR A 98 -1.74 6.61 10.94
N ALA A 99 -0.56 7.11 10.57
CA ALA A 99 -0.28 7.61 9.23
C ALA A 99 -0.49 6.51 8.17
N PHE A 100 -0.01 5.29 8.44
CA PHE A 100 -0.26 4.15 7.57
C PHE A 100 -1.75 3.90 7.32
N ARG A 101 -2.58 3.85 8.36
CA ARG A 101 -4.02 3.62 8.21
C ARG A 101 -4.68 4.67 7.33
N GLN A 102 -4.30 5.94 7.51
CA GLN A 102 -4.84 7.03 6.71
C GLN A 102 -4.46 6.87 5.25
N VAL A 103 -3.16 6.75 4.95
CA VAL A 103 -2.68 6.64 3.56
C VAL A 103 -3.20 5.38 2.87
N PHE A 104 -3.23 4.23 3.55
CA PHE A 104 -3.79 3.01 2.96
C PHE A 104 -5.28 3.12 2.68
N ARG A 105 -6.04 3.85 3.50
CA ARG A 105 -7.45 4.12 3.23
C ARG A 105 -7.61 4.98 1.97
N GLU A 106 -6.84 6.05 1.85
CA GLU A 106 -6.82 6.92 0.67
C GLU A 106 -6.41 6.14 -0.58
N PHE A 107 -5.38 5.32 -0.48
CA PHE A 107 -4.93 4.45 -1.57
C PHE A 107 -6.02 3.48 -2.04
N VAL A 108 -6.71 2.81 -1.12
CA VAL A 108 -7.82 1.89 -1.45
C VAL A 108 -8.98 2.62 -2.09
N VAL A 109 -9.33 3.83 -1.61
CA VAL A 109 -10.38 4.67 -2.21
C VAL A 109 -10.00 5.04 -3.63
N LEU A 110 -8.79 5.54 -3.85
CA LEU A 110 -8.28 5.89 -5.17
C LEU A 110 -8.26 4.70 -6.14
N CYS A 111 -7.79 3.53 -5.69
CA CYS A 111 -7.81 2.32 -6.50
C CYS A 111 -9.24 1.90 -6.90
N ARG A 112 -10.24 2.14 -6.03
CA ARG A 112 -11.65 1.88 -6.36
C ARG A 112 -12.20 2.87 -7.36
N GLU A 113 -11.89 4.15 -7.21
CA GLU A 113 -12.32 5.21 -8.14
C GLU A 113 -11.75 4.98 -9.55
N LEU A 114 -10.52 4.48 -9.63
CA LEU A 114 -9.84 4.16 -10.88
C LEU A 114 -10.17 2.75 -11.42
N ASP A 115 -11.06 1.99 -10.75
CA ASP A 115 -11.43 0.60 -11.09
C ASP A 115 -10.22 -0.36 -11.21
N LEU A 116 -9.12 -0.05 -10.50
CA LEU A 116 -7.87 -0.82 -10.56
C LEU A 116 -7.96 -2.20 -9.90
N PHE A 117 -8.93 -2.40 -9.02
CA PHE A 117 -9.14 -3.70 -8.36
C PHE A 117 -9.95 -4.68 -9.20
N GLY A 118 -10.46 -4.27 -10.34
CA GLY A 118 -11.36 -5.11 -11.14
C GLY A 118 -12.57 -5.62 -10.34
N ARG A 119 -13.56 -6.16 -11.00
CA ARG A 119 -14.75 -6.75 -10.32
C ARG A 119 -14.44 -8.05 -9.57
N GLU A 120 -13.27 -8.64 -9.78
CA GLU A 120 -12.86 -9.91 -9.16
C GLU A 120 -12.40 -9.78 -7.70
N LEU A 121 -12.00 -8.60 -7.24
CA LEU A 121 -11.55 -8.40 -5.85
C LEU A 121 -12.68 -8.40 -4.82
N ILE A 122 -13.94 -8.43 -5.25
CA ILE A 122 -15.10 -8.59 -4.38
C ILE A 122 -15.34 -10.06 -4.00
N ALA A 123 -14.66 -11.00 -4.65
CA ALA A 123 -14.78 -12.44 -4.42
C ALA A 123 -13.72 -12.98 -3.42
N VAL A 124 -13.45 -12.29 -2.33
CA VAL A 124 -12.52 -12.75 -1.28
C VAL A 124 -13.24 -13.56 -0.20
N ASP A 125 -14.38 -14.10 -0.47
CA ASP A 125 -14.89 -15.19 0.35
C ASP A 125 -15.76 -16.08 -0.54
N GLY A 126 -15.48 -17.38 -0.58
CA GLY A 126 -16.01 -18.38 -1.49
C GLY A 126 -17.53 -18.48 -1.63
N THR A 127 -18.22 -17.38 -1.49
CA THR A 127 -19.66 -17.26 -1.76
C THR A 127 -19.83 -16.83 -3.21
N ARG A 128 -20.27 -17.76 -4.05
CA ARG A 128 -20.77 -17.48 -5.40
C ARG A 128 -21.87 -16.43 -5.31
N ILE A 129 -21.55 -15.17 -5.50
CA ILE A 129 -22.55 -14.14 -5.76
C ILE A 129 -22.97 -14.33 -7.20
N LYS A 130 -24.08 -15.03 -7.42
CA LYS A 130 -24.78 -15.01 -8.70
C LYS A 130 -25.04 -13.53 -9.04
N ALA A 131 -24.57 -13.10 -10.20
CA ALA A 131 -24.94 -11.82 -10.78
C ALA A 131 -26.44 -11.85 -11.09
N VAL A 132 -27.26 -11.58 -10.10
CA VAL A 132 -28.67 -11.29 -10.26
C VAL A 132 -28.79 -9.79 -10.04
N ASN A 133 -29.27 -9.12 -11.08
CA ASN A 133 -29.64 -7.72 -11.06
C ASN A 133 -30.72 -7.50 -9.99
N ASN A 134 -30.31 -7.28 -8.74
CA ASN A 134 -31.22 -7.21 -7.63
C ASN A 134 -31.38 -5.75 -7.16
N ARG A 135 -32.61 -5.29 -7.11
CA ARG A 135 -33.08 -3.97 -6.73
C ARG A 135 -32.66 -3.52 -5.33
N GLU A 136 -31.94 -4.34 -4.57
CA GLU A 136 -31.48 -4.10 -3.18
C GLU A 136 -30.04 -3.58 -3.04
N ARG A 137 -29.41 -3.12 -4.13
CA ARG A 137 -28.10 -2.46 -4.06
C ARG A 137 -28.17 -0.97 -3.70
N ASN A 138 -29.11 -0.58 -2.87
CA ASN A 138 -29.02 0.71 -2.21
C ASN A 138 -27.98 0.59 -1.09
N PHE A 139 -26.82 1.19 -1.31
CA PHE A 139 -25.82 1.44 -0.28
C PHE A 139 -26.40 2.39 0.75
N THR A 140 -27.08 1.86 1.75
CA THR A 140 -27.49 2.67 2.90
C THR A 140 -26.25 3.10 3.68
N LYS A 141 -26.29 4.26 4.34
CA LYS A 141 -25.18 4.75 5.18
C LYS A 141 -24.70 3.68 6.17
N ALA A 142 -25.59 2.83 6.67
CA ALA A 142 -25.27 1.72 7.56
C ALA A 142 -24.43 0.61 6.88
N LYS A 143 -24.75 0.23 5.63
CA LYS A 143 -23.97 -0.73 4.86
C LYS A 143 -22.59 -0.19 4.50
N LEU A 144 -22.49 1.11 4.22
CA LEU A 144 -21.22 1.78 3.94
C LEU A 144 -20.34 1.81 5.20
N ALA A 145 -20.90 2.17 6.35
CA ALA A 145 -20.20 2.16 7.62
C ALA A 145 -19.69 0.76 8.01
N LYS A 146 -20.50 -0.29 7.77
CA LYS A 146 -20.08 -1.67 8.00
C LYS A 146 -18.94 -2.08 7.07
N ALA A 147 -19.02 -1.77 5.78
CA ALA A 147 -17.96 -2.08 4.81
C ALA A 147 -16.65 -1.32 5.13
N MET A 148 -16.75 -0.08 5.64
CA MET A 148 -15.59 0.67 6.11
C MET A 148 -14.98 0.04 7.37
N ALA A 149 -15.80 -0.38 8.33
CA ALA A 149 -15.32 -1.05 9.55
C ALA A 149 -14.63 -2.39 9.23
N GLU A 150 -15.18 -3.19 8.32
CA GLU A 150 -14.53 -4.43 7.85
C GLU A 150 -13.21 -4.16 7.13
N SER A 151 -13.12 -3.08 6.35
CA SER A 151 -11.87 -2.68 5.70
C SER A 151 -10.83 -2.22 6.71
N ASP A 152 -11.23 -1.48 7.75
CA ASP A 152 -10.36 -1.05 8.84
C ASP A 152 -9.83 -2.23 9.66
N GLU A 153 -10.68 -3.23 9.93
CA GLU A 153 -10.28 -4.47 10.61
C GLU A 153 -9.27 -5.28 9.79
N ARG A 154 -9.48 -5.37 8.46
CA ARG A 154 -8.53 -6.02 7.55
C ARG A 154 -7.19 -5.29 7.49
N LEU A 155 -7.21 -3.96 7.42
CA LEU A 155 -5.99 -3.14 7.49
C LEU A 155 -5.29 -3.31 8.83
N THR A 156 -6.03 -3.42 9.93
CA THR A 156 -5.47 -3.66 11.26
C THR A 156 -4.77 -5.03 11.36
N ARG A 157 -5.29 -6.06 10.70
CA ARG A 157 -4.64 -7.38 10.63
C ARG A 157 -3.44 -7.40 9.69
N TYR A 158 -3.43 -6.54 8.69
CA TYR A 158 -2.30 -6.42 7.77
C TYR A 158 -1.15 -5.62 8.40
N LEU A 159 -1.47 -4.57 9.15
CA LEU A 159 -0.53 -3.72 9.87
C LEU A 159 -0.14 -4.29 11.22
#